data_e4d7cd917b235f2ab48434d275a30ef3
#
_entry.id   e4d7cd917b235f2ab48434d275a30ef3
#
_cell.length_a   1.000
_cell.length_b   1.000
_cell.length_c   1.000
_cell.angle_alpha   90.00
_cell.angle_beta   90.00
_cell.angle_gamma   90.00
#
_symmetry.space_group_name_H-M   'P 1'
#
loop_
_entity.id
_entity.type
_entity.pdbx_description
1 polymer ?
#
loop_
_entity_poly.entity_id
_entity_poly.type
_entity_poly.pdbx_seq_one_letter_code
_entity_poly.pdbx_strand_id
1 'polypeptide(L)'
;VAVSVNNRTSGFGSIEQKMNERAKTGFTQLDIAANIDAGKLLPKQAKISLPVFAGLNKTQENPEFDPFKKDVFYTDQIKNANASKRDSIKNTAIDQTTIKTLNFTNVRFMPGKNNTMLSPSNFDFSYSYSELQQTSPLIELNQVVKHRGSIGYTFNNTGKSYQPFSKLIKTKSSWFSLIKDFNFTPAPSLISYRTVFDRQFGEYTPRSINPFDGQKEVAETTFDKYFTMGRIFNLRWPLTRSISFDVISNLNSRIDEPAGRIETKEEKRDLNEAVLRGGRNTLY
;
A
#
# COMPACT_ATOMS: atom_id res chain seq x y z
N VAL A 1 15.61 -2.71 -14.05
CA VAL A 1 15.08 -1.34 -14.22
C VAL A 1 14.48 -1.27 -15.62
N ALA A 2 13.24 -0.77 -15.72
CA ALA A 2 12.56 -0.52 -16.97
C ALA A 2 12.21 0.98 -17.05
N VAL A 3 12.36 1.57 -18.22
CA VAL A 3 11.97 2.95 -18.51
C VAL A 3 11.16 2.94 -19.80
N SER A 4 9.99 3.56 -19.78
CA SER A 4 9.11 3.73 -20.94
C SER A 4 8.71 5.18 -21.08
N VAL A 5 8.76 5.69 -22.31
CA VAL A 5 8.28 7.04 -22.66
C VAL A 5 7.29 6.91 -23.80
N ASN A 6 6.11 7.45 -23.63
CA ASN A 6 5.06 7.46 -24.63
C ASN A 6 4.62 8.90 -24.90
N ASN A 7 4.65 9.32 -26.17
CA ASN A 7 4.17 10.62 -26.62
C ASN A 7 3.12 10.42 -27.69
N ARG A 8 1.98 11.08 -27.55
CA ARG A 8 0.93 11.13 -28.58
C ARG A 8 0.32 12.51 -28.65
N THR A 9 -0.18 12.87 -29.81
CA THR A 9 -0.99 14.08 -30.00
C THR A 9 -2.36 13.65 -30.48
N SER A 10 -3.40 14.18 -29.88
CA SER A 10 -4.79 13.98 -30.30
C SER A 10 -5.45 15.33 -30.56
N GLY A 11 -6.31 15.37 -31.56
CA GLY A 11 -7.09 16.55 -31.89
C GLY A 11 -8.56 16.16 -32.01
N PHE A 12 -9.44 16.99 -31.50
CA PHE A 12 -10.88 16.84 -31.55
C PHE A 12 -11.51 18.06 -32.20
N GLY A 13 -12.57 17.88 -32.94
CA GLY A 13 -13.36 18.92 -33.58
C GLY A 13 -13.42 18.82 -35.10
N SER A 14 -14.50 19.32 -35.67
CA SER A 14 -14.70 19.37 -37.11
C SER A 14 -13.79 20.42 -37.76
N ILE A 15 -13.45 20.21 -39.04
CA ILE A 15 -12.73 21.19 -39.86
C ILE A 15 -13.51 22.50 -39.99
N GLU A 16 -14.83 22.44 -39.90
CA GLU A 16 -15.75 23.60 -40.01
C GLU A 16 -15.80 24.44 -38.72
N GLN A 17 -15.35 23.89 -37.58
CA GLN A 17 -15.27 24.66 -36.33
C GLN A 17 -14.13 25.67 -36.37
N LYS A 18 -14.31 26.79 -35.64
CA LYS A 18 -13.24 27.77 -35.46
C LYS A 18 -12.03 27.11 -34.80
N MET A 19 -10.84 27.60 -35.11
CA MET A 19 -9.57 27.00 -34.67
C MET A 19 -9.47 26.90 -33.15
N ASN A 20 -9.98 27.86 -32.40
CA ASN A 20 -10.01 27.91 -30.93
C ASN A 20 -11.08 26.99 -30.30
N GLU A 21 -12.01 26.46 -31.10
CA GLU A 21 -13.01 25.48 -30.64
C GLU A 21 -12.54 24.02 -30.83
N ARG A 22 -11.46 23.84 -31.60
CA ARG A 22 -10.83 22.54 -31.79
C ARG A 22 -9.88 22.25 -30.64
N ALA A 23 -10.17 21.21 -29.90
CA ALA A 23 -9.28 20.77 -28.85
C ALA A 23 -8.14 19.95 -29.43
N LYS A 24 -6.90 20.37 -29.21
CA LYS A 24 -5.69 19.59 -29.47
C LYS A 24 -4.86 19.48 -28.23
N THR A 25 -4.56 18.25 -27.84
CA THR A 25 -3.79 17.96 -26.65
C THR A 25 -2.57 17.11 -27.00
N GLY A 26 -1.44 17.48 -26.43
CA GLY A 26 -0.22 16.66 -26.42
C GLY A 26 -0.18 15.85 -25.14
N PHE A 27 -0.14 14.54 -25.25
CA PHE A 27 -0.02 13.62 -24.10
C PHE A 27 1.41 13.11 -24.02
N THR A 28 2.00 13.18 -22.83
CA THR A 28 3.32 12.62 -22.52
C THR A 28 3.22 11.76 -21.28
N GLN A 29 3.71 10.54 -21.36
CA GLN A 29 3.79 9.61 -20.22
C GLN A 29 5.22 9.11 -20.05
N LEU A 30 5.71 9.16 -18.84
CA LEU A 30 6.99 8.62 -18.40
C LEU A 30 6.74 7.57 -17.32
N ASP A 31 7.17 6.34 -17.56
CA ASP A 31 7.12 5.25 -16.60
C ASP A 31 8.55 4.80 -16.29
N ILE A 32 8.88 4.76 -15.01
CA ILE A 32 10.15 4.22 -14.50
C ILE A 32 9.81 3.18 -13.45
N ALA A 33 10.30 1.96 -13.62
CA ALA A 33 10.10 0.88 -12.66
C ALA A 33 11.42 0.16 -12.38
N ALA A 34 11.70 -0.10 -11.12
CA ALA A 34 12.86 -0.84 -10.65
C ALA A 34 12.43 -1.94 -9.70
N ASN A 35 12.84 -3.19 -10.00
CA ASN A 35 12.74 -4.34 -9.11
C ASN A 35 14.14 -4.73 -8.69
N ILE A 36 14.43 -4.72 -7.40
CA ILE A 36 15.73 -4.98 -6.84
C ILE A 36 15.57 -5.96 -5.68
N ASP A 37 16.36 -7.03 -5.67
CA ASP A 37 16.53 -7.85 -4.49
C ASP A 37 17.68 -7.28 -3.65
N ALA A 38 17.34 -6.32 -2.79
CA ALA A 38 18.30 -5.61 -1.95
C ALA A 38 18.96 -6.55 -0.91
N GLY A 39 18.38 -7.72 -0.64
CA GLY A 39 18.98 -8.75 0.19
C GLY A 39 20.33 -9.24 -0.36
N LYS A 40 20.52 -9.21 -1.68
CA LYS A 40 21.80 -9.59 -2.32
C LYS A 40 22.92 -8.58 -2.11
N LEU A 41 22.58 -7.32 -1.75
CA LEU A 41 23.55 -6.28 -1.42
C LEU A 41 24.08 -6.40 0.02
N LEU A 42 23.39 -7.16 0.86
CA LEU A 42 23.76 -7.40 2.25
C LEU A 42 24.82 -8.53 2.34
N PRO A 43 25.63 -8.55 3.40
CA PRO A 43 26.54 -9.65 3.65
C PRO A 43 25.79 -11.00 3.66
N LYS A 44 26.34 -12.03 3.03
CA LYS A 44 25.73 -13.38 2.95
C LYS A 44 25.35 -13.97 4.32
N GLN A 45 25.99 -13.51 5.38
CA GLN A 45 25.70 -13.91 6.75
C GLN A 45 24.32 -13.39 7.24
N ALA A 46 23.85 -12.28 6.71
CA ALA A 46 22.56 -11.69 7.11
C ALA A 46 21.35 -12.57 6.75
N LYS A 47 21.47 -13.38 5.68
CA LYS A 47 20.43 -14.31 5.22
C LYS A 47 19.05 -13.68 5.15
N ILE A 48 18.94 -12.45 4.64
CA ILE A 48 17.69 -11.68 4.52
C ILE A 48 17.27 -11.67 3.06
N SER A 49 16.01 -11.97 2.80
CA SER A 49 15.33 -11.69 1.53
C SER A 49 14.67 -10.32 1.64
N LEU A 50 15.06 -9.37 0.78
CA LEU A 50 14.57 -7.99 0.79
C LEU A 50 14.22 -7.57 -0.65
N PRO A 51 13.09 -8.03 -1.20
CA PRO A 51 12.60 -7.55 -2.48
C PRO A 51 12.08 -6.12 -2.35
N VAL A 52 12.57 -5.23 -3.22
CA VAL A 52 12.18 -3.82 -3.28
C VAL A 52 11.68 -3.51 -4.67
N PHE A 53 10.51 -2.91 -4.75
CA PHE A 53 9.98 -2.31 -5.97
C PHE A 53 9.89 -0.79 -5.78
N ALA A 54 10.43 -0.04 -6.74
CA ALA A 54 10.25 1.40 -6.83
C ALA A 54 9.69 1.76 -8.20
N GLY A 55 8.64 2.57 -8.23
CA GLY A 55 7.97 3.01 -9.45
C GLY A 55 7.70 4.51 -9.45
N LEU A 56 7.85 5.13 -10.61
CA LEU A 56 7.45 6.50 -10.90
C LEU A 56 6.69 6.50 -12.22
N ASN A 57 5.43 6.92 -12.16
CA ASN A 57 4.63 7.20 -13.36
C ASN A 57 4.32 8.70 -13.37
N LYS A 58 4.58 9.35 -14.48
CA LYS A 58 4.24 10.76 -14.69
C LYS A 58 3.52 10.90 -16.01
N THR A 59 2.29 11.40 -15.97
CA THR A 59 1.51 11.75 -17.16
C THR A 59 1.28 13.24 -17.20
N GLN A 60 1.34 13.81 -18.39
CA GLN A 60 1.07 15.21 -18.66
C GLN A 60 0.22 15.35 -19.91
N GLU A 61 -0.83 16.16 -19.84
CA GLU A 61 -1.63 16.59 -20.97
C GLU A 61 -1.43 18.10 -21.18
N ASN A 62 -0.80 18.44 -22.29
CA ASN A 62 -0.50 19.83 -22.66
C ASN A 62 -1.56 20.31 -23.65
N PRO A 63 -2.36 21.32 -23.29
CA PRO A 63 -3.33 21.90 -24.22
C PRO A 63 -2.63 22.76 -25.28
N GLU A 64 -3.24 22.92 -26.44
CA GLU A 64 -2.77 23.83 -27.49
C GLU A 64 -3.02 25.28 -27.10
N PHE A 65 -4.21 25.57 -26.54
CA PHE A 65 -4.62 26.90 -26.07
C PHE A 65 -4.64 26.96 -24.55
N ASP A 66 -4.52 28.17 -24.00
CA ASP A 66 -4.71 28.40 -22.56
C ASP A 66 -6.16 28.00 -22.17
N PRO A 67 -6.36 27.14 -21.15
CA PRO A 67 -7.69 26.73 -20.71
C PRO A 67 -8.60 27.90 -20.30
N PHE A 68 -8.02 29.02 -19.84
CA PHE A 68 -8.74 30.20 -19.37
C PHE A 68 -8.82 31.31 -20.41
N LYS A 69 -7.91 31.30 -21.41
CA LYS A 69 -7.82 32.28 -22.49
C LYS A 69 -7.77 31.59 -23.83
N LYS A 70 -8.92 31.16 -24.33
CA LYS A 70 -9.06 30.30 -25.52
C LYS A 70 -8.46 30.87 -26.82
N ASP A 71 -8.16 32.16 -26.87
CA ASP A 71 -7.55 32.83 -28.02
C ASP A 71 -6.03 32.90 -27.94
N VAL A 72 -5.42 32.41 -26.85
CA VAL A 72 -3.97 32.51 -26.63
C VAL A 72 -3.36 31.11 -26.63
N PHE A 73 -2.33 30.93 -27.48
CA PHE A 73 -1.58 29.68 -27.50
C PHE A 73 -0.80 29.50 -26.20
N TYR A 74 -0.90 28.33 -25.61
CA TYR A 74 -0.15 27.97 -24.40
C TYR A 74 1.36 28.12 -24.57
N THR A 75 1.88 27.73 -25.74
CA THR A 75 3.31 27.85 -26.07
C THR A 75 3.82 29.30 -26.06
N ASP A 76 3.00 30.24 -26.53
CA ASP A 76 3.38 31.65 -26.59
C ASP A 76 3.35 32.30 -25.21
N GLN A 77 2.42 31.90 -24.36
CA GLN A 77 2.43 32.32 -22.96
C GLN A 77 3.72 31.88 -22.23
N ILE A 78 4.13 30.60 -22.41
CA ILE A 78 5.34 30.08 -21.81
C ILE A 78 6.59 30.80 -22.32
N LYS A 79 6.68 31.09 -23.64
CA LYS A 79 7.82 31.80 -24.24
C LYS A 79 7.97 33.21 -23.68
N ASN A 80 6.86 33.93 -23.53
CA ASN A 80 6.82 35.31 -23.12
C ASN A 80 6.87 35.51 -21.59
N ALA A 81 6.76 34.44 -20.81
CA ALA A 81 6.80 34.50 -19.35
C ALA A 81 8.23 34.40 -18.79
N ASN A 82 8.50 35.13 -17.71
CA ASN A 82 9.72 34.97 -16.92
C ASN A 82 9.65 33.64 -16.12
N ALA A 83 10.78 33.16 -15.60
CA ALA A 83 10.91 31.84 -14.97
C ALA A 83 9.84 31.56 -13.90
N SER A 84 9.60 32.51 -12.99
CA SER A 84 8.59 32.34 -11.92
C SER A 84 7.15 32.23 -12.46
N LYS A 85 6.81 33.00 -13.50
CA LYS A 85 5.48 32.92 -14.13
C LYS A 85 5.30 31.63 -14.96
N ARG A 86 6.36 31.09 -15.54
CA ARG A 86 6.29 29.82 -16.31
C ARG A 86 5.81 28.67 -15.47
N ASP A 87 6.31 28.52 -14.26
CA ASP A 87 5.90 27.43 -13.36
C ASP A 87 4.43 27.61 -12.92
N SER A 88 4.02 28.84 -12.65
CA SER A 88 2.61 29.13 -12.35
C SER A 88 1.70 28.79 -13.53
N ILE A 89 2.05 29.19 -14.77
CA ILE A 89 1.28 28.89 -15.98
C ILE A 89 1.22 27.38 -16.21
N LYS A 90 2.33 26.66 -16.07
CA LYS A 90 2.35 25.19 -16.21
C LYS A 90 1.43 24.53 -15.20
N ASN A 91 1.51 24.88 -13.93
CA ASN A 91 0.69 24.31 -12.87
C ASN A 91 -0.81 24.62 -13.04
N THR A 92 -1.15 25.66 -13.81
CA THR A 92 -2.52 26.09 -14.02
C THR A 92 -3.11 25.53 -15.30
N ALA A 93 -2.32 25.37 -16.36
CA ALA A 93 -2.81 25.01 -17.71
C ALA A 93 -2.67 23.52 -18.03
N ILE A 94 -1.74 22.81 -17.38
CA ILE A 94 -1.44 21.41 -17.70
C ILE A 94 -2.21 20.49 -16.75
N ASP A 95 -2.83 19.44 -17.28
CA ASP A 95 -3.26 18.29 -16.46
C ASP A 95 -2.05 17.37 -16.28
N GLN A 96 -1.60 17.27 -15.03
CA GLN A 96 -0.45 16.46 -14.66
C GLN A 96 -0.82 15.53 -13.52
N THR A 97 -0.53 14.24 -13.72
CA THR A 97 -0.63 13.22 -12.68
C THR A 97 0.75 12.59 -12.46
N THR A 98 1.16 12.51 -11.22
CA THR A 98 2.39 11.83 -10.80
C THR A 98 2.05 10.77 -9.78
N ILE A 99 2.48 9.53 -10.02
CA ILE A 99 2.32 8.41 -9.10
C ILE A 99 3.71 7.91 -8.72
N LYS A 100 4.00 7.90 -7.42
CA LYS A 100 5.20 7.31 -6.85
C LYS A 100 4.83 6.09 -6.05
N THR A 101 5.59 5.02 -6.19
CA THR A 101 5.34 3.76 -5.49
C THR A 101 6.64 3.20 -4.95
N LEU A 102 6.63 2.75 -3.69
CA LEU A 102 7.73 2.06 -3.06
C LEU A 102 7.18 0.88 -2.26
N ASN A 103 7.62 -0.34 -2.62
CA ASN A 103 7.13 -1.56 -1.99
C ASN A 103 8.29 -2.41 -1.49
N PHE A 104 8.19 -2.84 -0.24
CA PHE A 104 8.99 -3.90 0.36
C PHE A 104 8.07 -5.10 0.55
N THR A 105 8.29 -6.18 -0.18
CA THR A 105 7.36 -7.31 -0.20
C THR A 105 7.98 -8.53 0.43
N ASN A 106 7.32 -9.07 1.47
CA ASN A 106 7.74 -10.33 2.10
C ASN A 106 9.21 -10.33 2.53
N VAL A 107 9.61 -9.27 3.23
CA VAL A 107 10.94 -9.17 3.85
C VAL A 107 11.01 -10.20 4.97
N ARG A 108 11.97 -11.12 4.90
CA ARG A 108 12.12 -12.20 5.88
C ARG A 108 13.53 -12.71 5.96
N PHE A 109 13.86 -13.33 7.10
CA PHE A 109 15.08 -14.12 7.23
C PHE A 109 14.92 -15.46 6.51
N MET A 110 15.97 -15.91 5.83
CA MET A 110 15.95 -17.23 5.20
C MET A 110 16.00 -18.33 6.27
N PRO A 111 15.23 -19.40 6.12
CA PRO A 111 15.19 -20.47 7.11
C PRO A 111 16.56 -21.16 7.25
N GLY A 112 16.94 -21.43 8.50
CA GLY A 112 18.09 -22.26 8.83
C GLY A 112 17.77 -23.75 8.74
N LYS A 113 18.77 -24.60 9.05
CA LYS A 113 18.60 -26.07 9.07
C LYS A 113 17.55 -26.52 10.09
N ASN A 114 17.46 -25.84 11.23
CA ASN A 114 16.50 -26.15 12.30
C ASN A 114 15.54 -24.96 12.43
N ASN A 115 14.31 -25.11 11.96
CA ASN A 115 13.28 -24.11 12.17
C ASN A 115 12.53 -24.41 13.46
N THR A 116 12.75 -23.60 14.48
CA THR A 116 12.05 -23.65 15.77
C THR A 116 10.93 -22.62 15.81
N MET A 117 10.03 -22.74 16.77
CA MET A 117 8.94 -21.77 16.97
C MET A 117 9.42 -20.32 17.08
N LEU A 118 10.57 -20.08 17.70
CA LEU A 118 11.15 -18.74 17.89
C LEU A 118 12.13 -18.32 16.77
N SER A 119 12.21 -19.07 15.68
CA SER A 119 13.12 -18.73 14.58
C SER A 119 12.72 -17.43 13.91
N PRO A 120 13.68 -16.51 13.65
CA PRO A 120 13.41 -15.25 12.93
C PRO A 120 12.81 -15.45 11.53
N SER A 121 13.08 -16.61 10.91
CA SER A 121 12.52 -16.99 9.59
C SER A 121 11.01 -17.18 9.57
N ASN A 122 10.37 -17.28 10.75
CA ASN A 122 8.91 -17.37 10.87
C ASN A 122 8.22 -16.00 10.75
N PHE A 123 8.99 -14.92 10.80
CA PHE A 123 8.46 -13.56 10.66
C PHE A 123 8.61 -13.07 9.23
N ASP A 124 7.57 -12.43 8.73
CA ASP A 124 7.56 -11.69 7.47
C ASP A 124 7.07 -10.27 7.69
N PHE A 125 7.65 -9.36 6.94
CA PHE A 125 7.27 -7.95 6.94
C PHE A 125 7.03 -7.50 5.51
N SER A 126 5.98 -6.71 5.30
CA SER A 126 5.74 -6.04 4.03
C SER A 126 5.29 -4.60 4.28
N TYR A 127 5.73 -3.70 3.40
CA TYR A 127 5.33 -2.31 3.44
C TYR A 127 5.17 -1.79 2.02
N SER A 128 4.10 -1.05 1.80
CA SER A 128 3.79 -0.39 0.53
C SER A 128 3.48 1.08 0.79
N TYR A 129 4.14 1.93 0.04
CA TYR A 129 3.87 3.35 -0.04
C TYR A 129 3.45 3.69 -1.46
N SER A 130 2.37 4.45 -1.61
CA SER A 130 1.93 4.99 -2.88
C SER A 130 1.46 6.42 -2.68
N GLU A 131 1.95 7.33 -3.49
CA GLU A 131 1.56 8.73 -3.54
C GLU A 131 1.08 9.06 -4.95
N LEU A 132 -0.16 9.51 -5.06
CA LEU A 132 -0.72 10.12 -6.25
C LEU A 132 -0.80 11.61 -6.00
N GLN A 133 -0.30 12.40 -6.95
CA GLN A 133 -0.45 13.85 -6.98
C GLN A 133 -0.95 14.27 -8.35
N GLN A 134 -2.07 14.97 -8.38
CA GLN A 134 -2.68 15.48 -9.59
C GLN A 134 -2.92 16.98 -9.47
N THR A 135 -2.62 17.69 -10.54
CA THR A 135 -2.95 19.11 -10.75
C THR A 135 -3.55 19.27 -12.13
N SER A 136 -4.53 20.14 -12.27
CA SER A 136 -5.17 20.43 -13.55
C SER A 136 -5.73 21.86 -13.57
N PRO A 137 -6.28 22.33 -14.70
CA PRO A 137 -6.95 23.62 -14.74
C PRO A 137 -8.07 23.78 -13.69
N LEU A 138 -8.74 22.69 -13.32
CA LEU A 138 -9.85 22.67 -12.36
C LEU A 138 -9.44 22.20 -10.97
N ILE A 139 -8.26 21.60 -10.84
CA ILE A 139 -7.78 21.00 -9.59
C ILE A 139 -6.46 21.69 -9.20
N GLU A 140 -6.47 22.38 -8.07
CA GLU A 140 -5.24 22.97 -7.53
C GLU A 140 -4.32 21.91 -6.94
N LEU A 141 -4.90 21.01 -6.16
CA LEU A 141 -4.20 19.86 -5.58
C LEU A 141 -5.19 18.71 -5.38
N ASN A 142 -4.83 17.56 -5.88
CA ASN A 142 -5.41 16.29 -5.49
C ASN A 142 -4.25 15.36 -5.12
N GLN A 143 -4.05 15.16 -3.83
CA GLN A 143 -2.99 14.31 -3.32
C GLN A 143 -3.58 13.16 -2.52
N VAL A 144 -3.21 11.93 -2.87
CA VAL A 144 -3.61 10.73 -2.13
C VAL A 144 -2.36 9.96 -1.76
N VAL A 145 -2.12 9.83 -0.46
CA VAL A 145 -1.01 9.08 0.11
C VAL A 145 -1.56 7.83 0.78
N LYS A 146 -1.06 6.67 0.38
CA LYS A 146 -1.43 5.37 0.95
C LYS A 146 -0.22 4.70 1.56
N HIS A 147 -0.40 4.23 2.79
CA HIS A 147 0.57 3.41 3.52
C HIS A 147 -0.10 2.10 3.88
N ARG A 148 0.47 0.99 3.44
CA ARG A 148 0.01 -0.33 3.82
C ARG A 148 1.18 -1.12 4.40
N GLY A 149 1.05 -1.56 5.63
CA GLY A 149 2.04 -2.37 6.31
C GLY A 149 1.47 -3.71 6.75
N SER A 150 2.26 -4.75 6.75
CA SER A 150 1.89 -6.01 7.38
C SER A 150 3.07 -6.64 8.10
N ILE A 151 2.77 -7.23 9.25
CA ILE A 151 3.69 -8.03 10.04
C ILE A 151 3.03 -9.40 10.18
N GLY A 152 3.71 -10.44 9.71
CA GLY A 152 3.27 -11.81 9.79
C GLY A 152 4.20 -12.65 10.65
N TYR A 153 3.65 -13.64 11.32
CA TYR A 153 4.35 -14.74 11.95
C TYR A 153 3.69 -16.04 11.49
N THR A 154 4.46 -16.98 10.99
CA THR A 154 3.94 -18.28 10.57
C THR A 154 4.90 -19.39 10.96
N PHE A 155 4.46 -20.25 11.86
CA PHE A 155 5.18 -21.45 12.26
C PHE A 155 4.43 -22.68 11.77
N ASN A 156 5.12 -23.49 10.95
CA ASN A 156 4.63 -24.77 10.49
C ASN A 156 5.49 -25.89 11.09
N ASN A 157 4.83 -26.83 11.71
CA ASN A 157 5.47 -27.99 12.33
C ASN A 157 4.85 -29.27 11.82
N THR A 158 5.65 -30.16 11.27
CA THR A 158 5.27 -31.55 11.00
C THR A 158 5.38 -32.33 12.31
N GLY A 159 4.38 -32.14 13.18
CA GLY A 159 4.36 -32.72 14.53
C GLY A 159 4.51 -34.24 14.50
N LYS A 160 5.50 -34.73 15.23
CA LYS A 160 5.60 -36.16 15.50
C LYS A 160 4.57 -36.53 16.56
N SER A 161 3.70 -37.47 16.24
CA SER A 161 2.77 -38.05 17.20
C SER A 161 3.52 -39.02 18.10
N TYR A 162 3.39 -38.83 19.40
CA TYR A 162 3.94 -39.72 20.43
C TYR A 162 2.91 -40.79 20.80
N GLN A 163 3.35 -42.04 20.92
CA GLN A 163 2.58 -43.16 21.43
C GLN A 163 3.27 -43.72 22.68
N PRO A 164 3.04 -43.12 23.88
CA PRO A 164 3.81 -43.43 25.07
C PRO A 164 3.65 -44.87 25.53
N PHE A 165 2.46 -45.47 25.29
CA PHE A 165 2.14 -46.81 25.78
C PHE A 165 2.37 -47.93 24.76
N SER A 166 2.72 -47.62 23.53
CA SER A 166 2.90 -48.63 22.47
C SER A 166 4.00 -49.64 22.75
N LYS A 167 5.06 -49.21 23.47
CA LYS A 167 6.18 -50.07 23.87
C LYS A 167 5.94 -50.80 25.20
N LEU A 168 5.09 -50.26 26.06
CA LEU A 168 4.83 -50.81 27.39
C LEU A 168 3.80 -51.94 27.34
N ILE A 169 2.79 -51.85 26.49
CA ILE A 169 1.73 -52.80 26.38
C ILE A 169 2.01 -53.77 25.21
N LYS A 170 2.56 -54.94 25.51
CA LYS A 170 2.83 -56.01 24.51
C LYS A 170 1.65 -56.93 24.26
N THR A 171 0.58 -56.81 25.05
CA THR A 171 -0.62 -57.67 24.97
C THR A 171 -1.43 -57.38 23.71
N LYS A 172 -1.91 -58.43 23.03
CA LYS A 172 -2.77 -58.36 21.83
C LYS A 172 -4.26 -58.24 22.13
N SER A 173 -4.64 -58.10 23.40
CA SER A 173 -6.05 -57.98 23.81
C SER A 173 -6.69 -56.70 23.32
N SER A 174 -7.89 -56.79 22.74
CA SER A 174 -8.68 -55.71 22.22
C SER A 174 -9.02 -54.63 23.27
N TRP A 175 -9.14 -54.99 24.54
CA TRP A 175 -9.40 -54.07 25.64
C TRP A 175 -8.27 -53.11 25.91
N PHE A 176 -7.02 -53.48 25.65
CA PHE A 176 -5.84 -52.64 25.84
C PHE A 176 -5.49 -51.84 24.57
N SER A 177 -6.18 -52.04 23.46
CA SER A 177 -5.90 -51.34 22.21
C SER A 177 -6.10 -49.84 22.36
N LEU A 178 -7.13 -49.37 23.06
CA LEU A 178 -7.41 -47.97 23.32
C LEU A 178 -6.26 -47.28 24.04
N ILE A 179 -5.64 -47.91 25.02
CA ILE A 179 -4.53 -47.39 25.80
C ILE A 179 -3.23 -47.47 25.00
N LYS A 180 -3.01 -48.62 24.34
CA LYS A 180 -1.80 -48.88 23.53
C LYS A 180 -1.69 -47.93 22.34
N ASP A 181 -2.82 -47.65 21.66
CA ASP A 181 -2.88 -46.82 20.45
C ASP A 181 -3.09 -45.37 20.79
N PHE A 182 -3.18 -45.02 22.09
CA PHE A 182 -3.22 -43.64 22.51
C PHE A 182 -2.03 -42.88 21.94
N ASN A 183 -2.32 -41.79 21.22
CA ASN A 183 -1.33 -40.95 20.60
C ASN A 183 -1.59 -39.50 20.96
N PHE A 184 -0.54 -38.73 21.02
CA PHE A 184 -0.58 -37.36 21.43
C PHE A 184 0.50 -36.54 20.66
N THR A 185 0.12 -35.39 20.18
CA THR A 185 1.01 -34.46 19.48
C THR A 185 1.26 -33.25 20.38
N PRO A 186 2.48 -33.09 20.92
CA PRO A 186 2.77 -32.07 21.96
C PRO A 186 2.78 -30.64 21.44
N ALA A 187 2.95 -30.43 20.14
CA ALA A 187 3.05 -29.09 19.54
C ALA A 187 2.04 -28.88 18.42
N PRO A 188 1.50 -27.67 18.26
CA PRO A 188 0.61 -27.35 17.17
C PRO A 188 1.32 -27.54 15.80
N SER A 189 0.53 -27.92 14.80
CA SER A 189 1.02 -28.06 13.43
C SER A 189 1.12 -26.73 12.68
N LEU A 190 0.26 -25.77 13.04
CA LEU A 190 0.26 -24.42 12.48
C LEU A 190 -0.03 -23.40 13.57
N ILE A 191 0.79 -22.38 13.64
CA ILE A 191 0.48 -21.12 14.32
C ILE A 191 0.76 -20.01 13.32
N SER A 192 -0.25 -19.20 13.03
CA SER A 192 -0.11 -18.05 12.16
C SER A 192 -0.78 -16.84 12.78
N TYR A 193 -0.09 -15.74 12.80
CA TYR A 193 -0.60 -14.44 13.19
C TYR A 193 -0.19 -13.41 12.16
N ARG A 194 -1.14 -12.60 11.70
CA ARG A 194 -0.87 -11.50 10.75
C ARG A 194 -1.63 -10.26 11.17
N THR A 195 -0.91 -9.15 11.24
CA THR A 195 -1.48 -7.82 11.38
C THR A 195 -1.25 -7.05 10.09
N VAL A 196 -2.31 -6.41 9.58
CA VAL A 196 -2.27 -5.55 8.40
C VAL A 196 -2.76 -4.17 8.81
N PHE A 197 -1.97 -3.16 8.49
CA PHE A 197 -2.32 -1.75 8.63
C PHE A 197 -2.58 -1.19 7.24
N ASP A 198 -3.67 -0.46 7.06
CA ASP A 198 -4.00 0.23 5.81
C ASP A 198 -4.47 1.64 6.14
N ARG A 199 -3.67 2.63 5.73
CA ARG A 199 -3.92 4.04 5.98
C ARG A 199 -3.93 4.80 4.67
N GLN A 200 -4.98 5.59 4.45
CA GLN A 200 -5.07 6.56 3.37
C GLN A 200 -5.21 7.97 3.93
N PHE A 201 -4.49 8.88 3.32
CA PHE A 201 -4.67 10.31 3.51
C PHE A 201 -4.87 10.94 2.14
N GLY A 202 -6.06 11.47 1.91
CA GLY A 202 -6.44 12.20 0.70
C GLY A 202 -6.67 13.67 1.02
N GLU A 203 -6.17 14.54 0.16
CA GLU A 203 -6.35 15.98 0.22
C GLU A 203 -6.76 16.48 -1.16
N TYR A 204 -7.87 17.18 -1.24
CA TYR A 204 -8.39 17.71 -2.49
C TYR A 204 -8.73 19.17 -2.33
N THR A 205 -8.13 20.01 -3.18
CA THR A 205 -8.38 21.45 -3.28
C THR A 205 -8.79 21.77 -4.71
N PRO A 206 -10.06 22.11 -4.97
CA PRO A 206 -10.47 22.55 -6.29
C PRO A 206 -9.88 23.92 -6.59
N ARG A 207 -9.67 24.20 -7.87
CA ARG A 207 -9.25 25.53 -8.31
C ARG A 207 -10.50 26.37 -8.60
N SER A 208 -10.71 27.41 -7.79
CA SER A 208 -11.75 28.41 -8.04
C SER A 208 -11.12 29.65 -8.64
N ILE A 209 -11.57 30.01 -9.82
CA ILE A 209 -11.16 31.25 -10.52
C ILE A 209 -12.46 32.00 -10.81
N ASN A 210 -12.56 33.24 -10.31
CA ASN A 210 -13.68 34.08 -10.61
C ASN A 210 -13.66 34.43 -12.12
N PRO A 211 -14.70 34.03 -12.89
CA PRO A 211 -14.70 34.25 -14.34
C PRO A 211 -14.80 35.74 -14.73
N PHE A 212 -15.14 36.62 -13.78
CA PHE A 212 -15.35 38.05 -14.07
C PHE A 212 -14.12 38.90 -13.86
N ASP A 213 -13.29 38.60 -12.85
CA ASP A 213 -12.09 39.38 -12.51
C ASP A 213 -10.80 38.57 -12.55
N GLY A 214 -10.89 37.27 -12.78
CA GLY A 214 -9.74 36.36 -12.82
C GLY A 214 -9.04 36.19 -11.47
N GLN A 215 -9.62 36.68 -10.40
CA GLN A 215 -9.05 36.52 -9.06
C GLN A 215 -9.27 35.11 -8.56
N LYS A 216 -8.27 34.59 -7.86
CA LYS A 216 -8.34 33.29 -7.22
C LYS A 216 -9.21 33.40 -5.97
N GLU A 217 -10.35 32.71 -5.99
CA GLU A 217 -11.11 32.52 -4.78
C GLU A 217 -10.48 31.41 -3.93
N VAL A 218 -10.57 31.56 -2.60
CA VAL A 218 -10.07 30.54 -1.67
C VAL A 218 -11.08 29.39 -1.66
N ALA A 219 -10.70 28.29 -2.30
CA ALA A 219 -11.49 27.06 -2.24
C ALA A 219 -11.15 26.27 -0.99
N GLU A 220 -12.16 25.72 -0.32
CA GLU A 220 -11.94 24.87 0.83
C GLU A 220 -11.28 23.55 0.42
N THR A 221 -10.26 23.16 1.20
CA THR A 221 -9.59 21.86 1.08
C THR A 221 -10.41 20.81 1.79
N THR A 222 -10.73 19.74 1.09
CA THR A 222 -11.40 18.55 1.65
C THR A 222 -10.42 17.43 1.91
N PHE A 223 -10.69 16.64 2.96
CA PHE A 223 -9.83 15.53 3.37
C PHE A 223 -10.61 14.22 3.34
N ASP A 224 -10.02 13.20 2.71
CA ASP A 224 -10.49 11.83 2.72
C ASP A 224 -9.46 10.94 3.42
N LYS A 225 -9.84 10.41 4.59
CA LYS A 225 -8.93 9.66 5.45
C LYS A 225 -9.58 8.39 5.97
N TYR A 226 -8.80 7.32 5.98
CA TYR A 226 -9.11 6.15 6.77
C TYR A 226 -7.84 5.50 7.30
N PHE A 227 -7.95 4.90 8.46
CA PHE A 227 -6.93 4.06 9.02
C PHE A 227 -7.57 2.81 9.62
N THR A 228 -7.23 1.66 9.06
CA THR A 228 -7.77 0.36 9.49
C THR A 228 -6.64 -0.58 9.89
N MET A 229 -6.93 -1.46 10.83
CA MET A 229 -6.04 -2.51 11.30
C MET A 229 -6.78 -3.85 11.30
N GLY A 230 -6.31 -4.78 10.46
CA GLY A 230 -6.79 -6.16 10.43
C GLY A 230 -5.84 -7.07 11.19
N ARG A 231 -6.36 -7.99 12.00
CA ARG A 231 -5.61 -9.02 12.72
C ARG A 231 -6.21 -10.38 12.43
N ILE A 232 -5.39 -11.31 11.99
CA ILE A 232 -5.79 -12.67 11.66
C ILE A 232 -4.93 -13.61 12.50
N PHE A 233 -5.57 -14.49 13.24
CA PHE A 233 -4.92 -15.54 14.01
C PHE A 233 -5.46 -16.91 13.59
N ASN A 234 -4.57 -17.84 13.28
CA ASN A 234 -4.89 -19.22 12.97
C ASN A 234 -4.03 -20.13 13.82
N LEU A 235 -4.67 -21.07 14.51
CA LEU A 235 -4.03 -22.13 15.25
C LEU A 235 -4.63 -23.46 14.80
N ARG A 236 -3.81 -24.41 14.41
CA ARG A 236 -4.19 -25.79 14.17
C ARG A 236 -3.35 -26.72 15.02
N TRP A 237 -4.01 -27.48 15.87
CA TRP A 237 -3.35 -28.42 16.75
C TRP A 237 -4.02 -29.80 16.70
N PRO A 238 -3.45 -30.76 15.97
CA PRO A 238 -3.87 -32.14 16.01
C PRO A 238 -3.41 -32.77 17.32
N LEU A 239 -4.25 -32.71 18.35
CA LEU A 239 -3.95 -33.26 19.68
C LEU A 239 -3.71 -34.75 19.63
N THR A 240 -4.59 -35.48 18.93
CA THR A 240 -4.47 -36.89 18.66
C THR A 240 -4.76 -37.15 17.19
N ARG A 241 -4.68 -38.42 16.73
CA ARG A 241 -5.08 -38.78 15.36
C ARG A 241 -6.55 -38.53 15.07
N SER A 242 -7.39 -38.55 16.14
CA SER A 242 -8.84 -38.42 16.04
C SER A 242 -9.37 -37.07 16.51
N ILE A 243 -8.57 -36.26 17.19
CA ILE A 243 -8.99 -34.98 17.76
C ILE A 243 -8.07 -33.88 17.26
N SER A 244 -8.62 -32.91 16.57
CA SER A 244 -7.93 -31.67 16.19
C SER A 244 -8.61 -30.46 16.84
N PHE A 245 -7.79 -29.50 17.23
CA PHE A 245 -8.21 -28.22 17.75
C PHE A 245 -7.82 -27.13 16.76
N ASP A 246 -8.81 -26.50 16.15
CA ASP A 246 -8.65 -25.49 15.14
C ASP A 246 -9.30 -24.19 15.65
N VAL A 247 -8.51 -23.08 15.66
CA VAL A 247 -8.98 -21.74 16.02
C VAL A 247 -8.67 -20.79 14.89
N ILE A 248 -9.68 -20.06 14.44
CA ILE A 248 -9.54 -18.98 13.48
C ILE A 248 -10.18 -17.73 14.09
N SER A 249 -9.41 -16.65 14.15
CA SER A 249 -9.89 -15.36 14.63
C SER A 249 -9.55 -14.27 13.62
N ASN A 250 -10.56 -13.52 13.19
CA ASN A 250 -10.42 -12.34 12.35
C ASN A 250 -10.97 -11.15 13.10
N LEU A 251 -10.13 -10.13 13.28
CA LEU A 251 -10.48 -8.91 13.98
C LEU A 251 -10.13 -7.72 13.10
N ASN A 252 -11.11 -6.88 12.80
CA ASN A 252 -10.94 -5.63 12.09
C ASN A 252 -11.20 -4.46 13.03
N SER A 253 -10.34 -3.48 12.98
CA SER A 253 -10.42 -2.29 13.81
C SER A 253 -10.25 -1.05 12.95
N ARG A 254 -10.90 0.03 13.33
CA ARG A 254 -10.69 1.36 12.79
C ARG A 254 -9.93 2.19 13.79
N ILE A 255 -8.99 2.99 13.30
CA ILE A 255 -8.25 3.98 14.06
C ILE A 255 -8.75 5.34 13.64
N ASP A 256 -9.33 6.08 14.57
CA ASP A 256 -9.86 7.42 14.29
C ASP A 256 -8.70 8.43 14.27
N GLU A 257 -8.64 9.26 13.24
CA GLU A 257 -7.68 10.33 13.07
C GLU A 257 -8.34 11.70 13.27
N PRO A 258 -7.62 12.71 13.82
CA PRO A 258 -8.15 14.07 13.96
C PRO A 258 -8.49 14.70 12.60
N ALA A 259 -9.31 15.74 12.59
CA ALA A 259 -9.64 16.47 11.37
C ALA A 259 -8.38 17.15 10.79
N GLY A 260 -8.33 17.30 9.46
CA GLY A 260 -7.20 17.96 8.79
C GLY A 260 -5.91 17.13 8.74
N ARG A 261 -4.77 17.80 8.62
CA ARG A 261 -3.44 17.17 8.64
C ARG A 261 -2.98 16.93 10.07
N ILE A 262 -2.26 15.83 10.27
CA ILE A 262 -1.62 15.53 11.57
C ILE A 262 -0.27 16.25 11.58
N GLU A 263 -0.17 17.35 12.30
CA GLU A 263 1.03 18.20 12.32
C GLU A 263 1.72 18.18 13.67
N THR A 264 0.96 18.15 14.76
CA THR A 264 1.49 18.26 16.11
C THR A 264 2.11 16.96 16.63
N LYS A 265 3.05 17.09 17.57
CA LYS A 265 3.66 15.92 18.25
C LYS A 265 2.63 15.18 19.11
N GLU A 266 1.65 15.88 19.66
CA GLU A 266 0.60 15.30 20.49
C GLU A 266 -0.33 14.43 19.65
N GLU A 267 -0.82 14.92 18.52
CA GLU A 267 -1.65 14.14 17.58
C GLU A 267 -0.93 12.86 17.11
N LYS A 268 0.37 12.95 16.81
CA LYS A 268 1.18 11.78 16.42
C LYS A 268 1.31 10.78 17.55
N ARG A 269 1.47 11.24 18.79
CA ARG A 269 1.53 10.38 19.96
C ARG A 269 0.20 9.67 20.20
N ASP A 270 -0.91 10.41 20.14
CA ASP A 270 -2.25 9.88 20.37
C ASP A 270 -2.63 8.85 19.29
N LEU A 271 -2.24 9.09 18.04
CA LEU A 271 -2.38 8.11 16.97
C LEU A 271 -1.58 6.84 17.24
N ASN A 272 -0.32 6.96 17.67
CA ASN A 272 0.51 5.81 18.02
C ASN A 272 -0.08 5.01 19.18
N GLU A 273 -0.61 5.69 20.22
CA GLU A 273 -1.30 5.02 21.31
C GLU A 273 -2.56 4.29 20.84
N ALA A 274 -3.36 4.90 19.95
CA ALA A 274 -4.53 4.26 19.37
C ALA A 274 -4.17 2.99 18.58
N VAL A 275 -3.06 3.01 17.85
CA VAL A 275 -2.50 1.83 17.16
C VAL A 275 -2.11 0.75 18.15
N LEU A 276 -1.38 1.11 19.22
CA LEU A 276 -0.94 0.16 20.25
C LEU A 276 -2.11 -0.46 21.00
N ARG A 277 -3.16 0.30 21.27
CA ARG A 277 -4.41 -0.19 21.90
C ARG A 277 -5.25 -1.06 20.97
N GLY A 278 -4.87 -1.16 19.68
CA GLY A 278 -5.53 -1.99 18.69
C GLY A 278 -6.73 -1.35 18.00
N GLY A 279 -6.87 -0.04 18.10
CA GLY A 279 -7.96 0.72 17.48
C GLY A 279 -9.34 0.41 18.09
N ARG A 280 -10.38 0.97 17.47
CA ARG A 280 -11.77 0.69 17.84
C ARG A 280 -12.25 -0.55 17.06
N ASN A 281 -12.63 -1.61 17.74
CA ASN A 281 -13.15 -2.82 17.10
C ASN A 281 -14.46 -2.50 16.38
N THR A 282 -14.50 -2.82 15.09
CA THR A 282 -15.74 -2.84 14.33
C THR A 282 -16.29 -4.27 14.38
N LEU A 283 -17.38 -4.45 15.10
CA LEU A 283 -18.18 -5.66 15.02
C LEU A 283 -18.98 -5.61 13.71
N TYR A 284 -18.73 -6.53 12.82
CA TYR A 284 -19.60 -6.83 11.67
C TYR A 284 -20.33 -8.13 11.95
#